data_6d1bc7c4d8a43b3abf3c93c70e82d741
#
_entry.id   6d1bc7c4d8a43b3abf3c93c70e82d741
#
_cell.length_a   1.000
_cell.length_b   1.000
_cell.length_c   1.000
_cell.angle_alpha   90.00
_cell.angle_beta   90.00
_cell.angle_gamma   90.00
#
_symmetry.space_group_name_H-M   'P 1'
#
loop_
_entity.id
_entity.type
_entity.pdbx_description
1 polymer ?
#
loop_
_entity_poly.entity_id
_entity_poly.type
_entity_poly.pdbx_seq_one_letter_code
_entity_poly.pdbx_strand_id
1 'polypeptide(L)'
;QGLMDTDGCVTVNNKNHSTQCEIQQLNTDIAKGICFLLSSLGIKYNCRRKTPTINGKKCNEVWRISFNADKTIPIFRLKRKLNLLPNIKGKKNVKYIKEIKDVKSVPVRCITVDSPSHTYLCGEKMTVTHNTSLVAAIFLYLLICDGEANPSLILSANSFRQSQIMYSMCSNYLRSIDQKGKYFRRYRD
;
A
#
# COMPACT_ATOMS: atom_id res chain seq x y z
N GLN A 1 -12.29 -16.88 -0.27
CA GLN A 1 -12.23 -17.85 -1.37
C GLN A 1 -13.61 -18.12 -1.97
N GLY A 2 -14.65 -18.50 -1.18
CA GLY A 2 -15.96 -18.86 -1.70
C GLY A 2 -16.52 -17.84 -2.69
N LEU A 3 -16.54 -16.56 -2.31
CA LEU A 3 -17.03 -15.47 -3.16
C LEU A 3 -16.22 -15.32 -4.47
N MET A 4 -14.91 -15.56 -4.41
CA MET A 4 -14.08 -15.52 -5.62
C MET A 4 -14.27 -16.76 -6.50
N ASP A 5 -14.61 -17.90 -5.92
CA ASP A 5 -14.92 -19.12 -6.67
C ASP A 5 -16.22 -18.99 -7.46
N THR A 6 -17.24 -18.36 -6.89
CA THR A 6 -18.56 -18.13 -7.52
C THR A 6 -18.48 -16.94 -8.48
N ASP A 7 -18.34 -15.75 -7.98
CA ASP A 7 -18.56 -14.48 -8.70
C ASP A 7 -17.27 -13.83 -9.21
N GLY A 8 -16.10 -14.28 -8.73
CA GLY A 8 -14.84 -13.77 -9.17
C GLY A 8 -14.36 -14.38 -10.49
N CYS A 9 -13.61 -13.61 -11.26
CA CYS A 9 -12.94 -14.11 -12.45
C CYS A 9 -11.43 -13.83 -12.42
N VAL A 10 -10.69 -14.58 -13.22
CA VAL A 10 -9.27 -14.34 -13.50
C VAL A 10 -9.09 -14.27 -15.00
N THR A 11 -8.45 -13.20 -15.46
CA THR A 11 -8.15 -12.96 -16.87
C THR A 11 -6.63 -12.99 -17.06
N VAL A 12 -6.18 -13.74 -18.05
CA VAL A 12 -4.77 -13.78 -18.46
C VAL A 12 -4.62 -12.95 -19.72
N ASN A 13 -3.73 -11.97 -19.69
CA ASN A 13 -3.39 -11.21 -20.89
C ASN A 13 -2.28 -11.94 -21.65
N ASN A 14 -2.61 -12.48 -22.82
CA ASN A 14 -1.68 -13.27 -23.62
C ASN A 14 -0.48 -12.47 -24.17
N LYS A 15 -0.60 -11.13 -24.26
CA LYS A 15 0.50 -10.29 -24.79
C LYS A 15 1.65 -10.08 -23.81
N ASN A 16 1.32 -9.95 -22.53
CA ASN A 16 2.32 -9.65 -21.47
C ASN A 16 2.29 -10.66 -20.31
N HIS A 17 1.58 -11.78 -20.47
CA HIS A 17 1.40 -12.82 -19.46
C HIS A 17 0.96 -12.31 -18.08
N SER A 18 0.34 -11.13 -18.02
CA SER A 18 -0.17 -10.59 -16.76
C SER A 18 -1.53 -11.20 -16.42
N THR A 19 -1.74 -11.51 -15.17
CA THR A 19 -3.02 -11.99 -14.65
C THR A 19 -3.71 -10.90 -13.87
N GLN A 20 -5.01 -10.75 -14.07
CA GLN A 20 -5.86 -9.84 -13.31
C GLN A 20 -7.06 -10.59 -12.76
N CYS A 21 -7.28 -10.47 -11.47
CA CYS A 21 -8.48 -10.94 -10.78
C CYS A 21 -9.50 -9.81 -10.70
N GLU A 22 -10.76 -10.15 -10.86
CA GLU A 22 -11.85 -9.18 -10.84
C GLU A 22 -13.08 -9.79 -10.17
N ILE A 23 -13.81 -8.95 -9.43
CA ILE A 23 -15.14 -9.26 -8.93
C ILE A 23 -16.02 -8.02 -9.07
N GLN A 24 -17.29 -8.21 -9.39
CA GLN A 24 -18.26 -7.14 -9.51
C GLN A 24 -19.38 -7.32 -8.50
N GLN A 25 -19.81 -6.23 -7.87
CA GLN A 25 -20.85 -6.25 -6.86
C GLN A 25 -21.80 -5.04 -6.99
N LEU A 26 -23.10 -5.30 -6.91
CA LEU A 26 -24.13 -4.25 -6.85
C LEU A 26 -24.20 -3.64 -5.45
N ASN A 27 -24.16 -4.48 -4.43
CA ASN A 27 -24.27 -4.06 -3.04
C ASN A 27 -22.98 -3.38 -2.57
N THR A 28 -23.13 -2.14 -2.11
CA THR A 28 -22.00 -1.31 -1.65
C THR A 28 -21.31 -1.89 -0.41
N ASP A 29 -22.04 -2.47 0.52
CA ASP A 29 -21.46 -2.97 1.76
C ASP A 29 -20.68 -4.27 1.53
N ILE A 30 -21.18 -5.14 0.63
CA ILE A 30 -20.41 -6.30 0.18
C ILE A 30 -19.13 -5.85 -0.54
N ALA A 31 -19.21 -4.84 -1.40
CA ALA A 31 -18.03 -4.30 -2.09
C ALA A 31 -17.00 -3.73 -1.11
N LYS A 32 -17.44 -2.97 -0.09
CA LYS A 32 -16.58 -2.49 1.00
C LYS A 32 -15.95 -3.65 1.78
N GLY A 33 -16.73 -4.69 2.11
CA GLY A 33 -16.24 -5.89 2.77
C GLY A 33 -15.15 -6.61 1.98
N ILE A 34 -15.31 -6.74 0.65
CA ILE A 34 -14.28 -7.31 -0.23
C ILE A 34 -13.03 -6.43 -0.22
N CYS A 35 -13.16 -5.12 -0.31
CA CYS A 35 -12.04 -4.18 -0.24
C CYS A 35 -11.29 -4.28 1.10
N PHE A 36 -12.02 -4.40 2.21
CA PHE A 36 -11.44 -4.62 3.53
C PHE A 36 -10.64 -5.92 3.60
N LEU A 37 -11.22 -7.04 3.13
CA LEU A 37 -10.53 -8.33 3.10
C LEU A 37 -9.28 -8.31 2.21
N LEU A 38 -9.33 -7.67 1.05
CA LEU A 38 -8.14 -7.50 0.19
C LEU A 38 -7.06 -6.66 0.89
N SER A 39 -7.47 -5.59 1.59
CA SER A 39 -6.54 -4.78 2.39
C SER A 39 -5.88 -5.60 3.50
N SER A 40 -6.65 -6.42 4.24
CA SER A 40 -6.15 -7.26 5.33
C SER A 40 -5.17 -8.34 4.84
N LEU A 41 -5.32 -8.81 3.61
CA LEU A 41 -4.40 -9.74 2.95
C LEU A 41 -3.19 -9.04 2.33
N GLY A 42 -3.08 -7.71 2.44
CA GLY A 42 -2.03 -6.93 1.82
C GLY A 42 -2.11 -6.86 0.29
N ILE A 43 -3.26 -7.18 -0.29
CA ILE A 43 -3.48 -7.17 -1.74
C ILE A 43 -3.89 -5.77 -2.19
N LYS A 44 -3.12 -5.18 -3.10
CA LYS A 44 -3.50 -3.93 -3.76
C LYS A 44 -4.66 -4.15 -4.72
N TYR A 45 -5.67 -3.31 -4.62
CA TYR A 45 -6.83 -3.35 -5.50
C TYR A 45 -7.19 -1.96 -6.03
N ASN A 46 -7.94 -1.96 -7.12
CA ASN A 46 -8.64 -0.81 -7.65
C ASN A 46 -10.14 -1.08 -7.54
N CYS A 47 -10.87 -0.18 -6.90
CA CYS A 47 -12.33 -0.24 -6.76
C CYS A 47 -12.95 0.99 -7.41
N ARG A 48 -13.81 0.79 -8.40
CA ARG A 48 -14.46 1.88 -9.14
C ARG A 48 -15.86 1.51 -9.55
N ARG A 49 -16.73 2.50 -9.73
CA ARG A 49 -18.03 2.33 -10.35
C ARG A 49 -17.88 2.03 -11.84
N LYS A 50 -18.70 1.14 -12.35
CA LYS A 50 -18.78 0.79 -13.77
C LYS A 50 -20.22 0.46 -14.14
N THR A 51 -20.67 0.96 -15.29
CA THR A 51 -21.93 0.54 -15.90
C THR A 51 -21.61 -0.52 -16.96
N PRO A 52 -21.83 -1.82 -16.69
CA PRO A 52 -21.60 -2.87 -17.67
C PRO A 52 -22.65 -2.81 -18.79
N THR A 53 -22.30 -3.36 -19.94
CA THR A 53 -23.17 -3.45 -21.10
C THR A 53 -23.31 -4.92 -21.50
N ILE A 54 -24.50 -5.43 -21.66
CA ILE A 54 -24.81 -6.78 -22.14
C ILE A 54 -25.68 -6.65 -23.40
N ASN A 55 -25.19 -7.22 -24.50
CA ASN A 55 -25.87 -7.17 -25.81
C ASN A 55 -26.25 -5.74 -26.22
N GLY A 56 -25.39 -4.76 -25.99
CA GLY A 56 -25.63 -3.35 -26.32
C GLY A 56 -26.52 -2.58 -25.32
N LYS A 57 -27.19 -3.25 -24.38
CA LYS A 57 -27.99 -2.60 -23.33
C LYS A 57 -27.17 -2.30 -22.09
N LYS A 58 -27.28 -1.07 -21.58
CA LYS A 58 -26.66 -0.66 -20.30
C LYS A 58 -27.37 -1.37 -19.15
N CYS A 59 -26.58 -1.96 -18.26
CA CYS A 59 -27.06 -2.58 -17.02
C CYS A 59 -26.95 -1.61 -15.85
N ASN A 60 -27.37 -2.04 -14.67
CA ASN A 60 -27.18 -1.28 -13.44
C ASN A 60 -25.70 -1.05 -13.15
N GLU A 61 -25.40 0.10 -12.55
CA GLU A 61 -24.05 0.42 -12.13
C GLU A 61 -23.58 -0.53 -11.03
N VAL A 62 -22.35 -1.05 -11.17
CA VAL A 62 -21.73 -1.99 -10.25
C VAL A 62 -20.40 -1.46 -9.72
N TRP A 63 -19.99 -1.92 -8.54
CA TRP A 63 -18.63 -1.82 -8.05
C TRP A 63 -17.77 -2.86 -8.75
N ARG A 64 -16.79 -2.41 -9.51
CA ARG A 64 -15.77 -3.25 -10.11
C ARG A 64 -14.51 -3.21 -9.25
N ILE A 65 -14.13 -4.35 -8.68
CA ILE A 65 -12.95 -4.50 -7.84
C ILE A 65 -11.97 -5.37 -8.61
N SER A 66 -10.82 -4.82 -8.97
CA SER A 66 -9.77 -5.50 -9.73
C SER A 66 -8.44 -5.48 -8.97
N PHE A 67 -7.73 -6.58 -8.99
CA PHE A 67 -6.47 -6.76 -8.26
C PHE A 67 -5.61 -7.86 -8.89
N ASN A 68 -4.34 -7.92 -8.51
CA ASN A 68 -3.43 -8.99 -8.90
C ASN A 68 -3.17 -9.88 -7.69
N ALA A 69 -3.18 -11.19 -7.92
CA ALA A 69 -2.85 -12.19 -6.92
C ALA A 69 -1.94 -13.25 -7.52
N ASP A 70 -1.27 -13.99 -6.68
CA ASP A 70 -0.43 -15.12 -7.02
C ASP A 70 -0.77 -16.34 -6.14
N LYS A 71 -0.13 -17.46 -6.37
CA LYS A 71 -0.39 -18.71 -5.63
C LYS A 71 0.07 -18.67 -4.18
N THR A 72 0.80 -17.65 -3.72
CA THR A 72 1.21 -17.53 -2.31
C THR A 72 0.04 -17.15 -1.41
N ILE A 73 -0.97 -16.48 -1.96
CA ILE A 73 -2.23 -16.18 -1.28
C ILE A 73 -3.36 -16.85 -2.09
N PRO A 74 -3.81 -18.05 -1.72
CA PRO A 74 -4.77 -18.82 -2.51
C PRO A 74 -6.17 -18.20 -2.38
N ILE A 75 -6.50 -17.27 -3.28
CA ILE A 75 -7.81 -16.59 -3.35
C ILE A 75 -8.90 -17.44 -4.00
N PHE A 76 -8.53 -18.53 -4.67
CA PHE A 76 -9.43 -19.52 -5.26
C PHE A 76 -9.20 -20.91 -4.67
N ARG A 77 -10.28 -21.69 -4.50
CA ARG A 77 -10.24 -23.14 -4.24
C ARG A 77 -10.38 -23.94 -5.54
N LEU A 78 -11.13 -23.39 -6.51
CA LEU A 78 -11.35 -24.03 -7.81
C LEU A 78 -10.02 -24.14 -8.59
N LYS A 79 -9.52 -25.35 -8.80
CA LYS A 79 -8.26 -25.63 -9.48
C LYS A 79 -8.14 -24.94 -10.84
N ARG A 80 -9.24 -24.90 -11.63
CA ARG A 80 -9.28 -24.23 -12.93
C ARG A 80 -8.96 -22.73 -12.87
N LYS A 81 -9.34 -22.03 -11.79
CA LYS A 81 -9.04 -20.61 -11.56
C LYS A 81 -7.66 -20.44 -10.89
N LEU A 82 -7.35 -21.29 -9.92
CA LEU A 82 -6.07 -21.25 -9.20
C LEU A 82 -4.87 -21.48 -10.13
N ASN A 83 -4.99 -22.39 -11.10
CA ASN A 83 -3.92 -22.71 -12.04
C ASN A 83 -3.58 -21.55 -12.98
N LEU A 84 -4.47 -20.59 -13.17
CA LEU A 84 -4.22 -19.39 -13.96
C LEU A 84 -3.41 -18.33 -13.20
N LEU A 85 -3.28 -18.45 -11.88
CA LEU A 85 -2.47 -17.53 -11.10
C LEU A 85 -0.97 -17.81 -11.28
N PRO A 86 -0.13 -16.77 -11.32
CA PRO A 86 1.32 -16.95 -11.39
C PRO A 86 1.88 -17.56 -10.10
N ASN A 87 3.01 -18.26 -10.21
CA ASN A 87 3.72 -18.81 -9.05
C ASN A 87 4.53 -17.77 -8.29
N ILE A 88 4.74 -16.61 -8.88
CA ILE A 88 5.69 -15.58 -8.41
C ILE A 88 4.98 -14.63 -7.45
N LYS A 89 5.63 -14.33 -6.33
CA LYS A 89 5.24 -13.20 -5.47
C LYS A 89 5.09 -11.94 -6.33
N GLY A 90 3.92 -11.37 -6.33
CA GLY A 90 3.63 -10.12 -7.00
C GLY A 90 4.61 -9.01 -6.61
N LYS A 91 4.60 -7.91 -7.35
CA LYS A 91 5.42 -6.72 -7.06
C LYS A 91 5.29 -6.33 -5.59
N LYS A 92 6.41 -5.96 -4.96
CA LYS A 92 6.45 -5.47 -3.58
C LYS A 92 5.31 -4.47 -3.34
N ASN A 93 4.57 -4.66 -2.26
CA ASN A 93 3.48 -3.76 -1.88
C ASN A 93 4.06 -2.47 -1.28
N VAL A 94 4.68 -1.63 -2.12
CA VAL A 94 5.21 -0.32 -1.73
C VAL A 94 4.13 0.74 -1.86
N LYS A 95 4.17 1.75 -0.99
CA LYS A 95 3.30 2.92 -1.02
C LYS A 95 4.17 4.15 -1.15
N TYR A 96 3.63 5.17 -1.79
CA TYR A 96 4.32 6.44 -2.04
C TYR A 96 3.54 7.56 -1.38
N ILE A 97 4.23 8.50 -0.76
CA ILE A 97 3.66 9.79 -0.34
C ILE A 97 3.38 10.57 -1.62
N LYS A 98 2.13 10.93 -1.85
CA LYS A 98 1.72 11.72 -3.02
C LYS A 98 1.67 13.20 -2.72
N GLU A 99 1.29 13.54 -1.51
CA GLU A 99 1.01 14.91 -1.11
C GLU A 99 1.05 15.01 0.42
N ILE A 100 1.53 16.14 0.90
CA ILE A 100 1.48 16.55 2.30
C ILE A 100 0.69 17.85 2.34
N LYS A 101 -0.30 17.94 3.22
CA LYS A 101 -1.16 19.13 3.38
C LYS A 101 -1.21 19.54 4.83
N ASP A 102 -1.19 20.85 5.05
CA ASP A 102 -1.47 21.40 6.36
C ASP A 102 -2.94 21.14 6.75
N VAL A 103 -3.14 20.72 7.98
CA VAL A 103 -4.47 20.51 8.56
C VAL A 103 -4.55 21.23 9.91
N LYS A 104 -5.78 21.55 10.33
CA LYS A 104 -5.98 22.12 11.67
C LYS A 104 -5.44 21.18 12.73
N SER A 105 -4.74 21.73 13.71
CA SER A 105 -4.31 20.96 14.89
C SER A 105 -5.51 20.37 15.62
N VAL A 106 -5.43 19.09 15.91
CA VAL A 106 -6.42 18.35 16.68
C VAL A 106 -5.72 17.57 17.80
N PRO A 107 -6.39 17.29 18.92
CA PRO A 107 -5.83 16.42 19.93
C PRO A 107 -5.47 15.05 19.33
N VAL A 108 -4.23 14.61 19.54
CA VAL A 108 -3.72 13.32 19.06
C VAL A 108 -3.23 12.48 20.23
N ARG A 109 -3.17 11.18 20.04
CA ARG A 109 -2.58 10.23 20.99
C ARG A 109 -1.47 9.43 20.34
N CYS A 110 -0.39 9.27 21.05
CA CYS A 110 0.64 8.29 20.67
C CYS A 110 0.18 6.92 21.18
N ILE A 111 0.29 5.91 20.31
CA ILE A 111 -0.03 4.52 20.65
C ILE A 111 1.25 3.72 20.78
N THR A 112 1.27 2.79 21.73
CA THR A 112 2.29 1.75 21.86
C THR A 112 1.62 0.42 21.56
N VAL A 113 2.30 -0.44 20.82
CA VAL A 113 1.80 -1.77 20.45
C VAL A 113 2.77 -2.85 20.91
N ASP A 114 2.24 -3.98 21.35
CA ASP A 114 3.01 -5.11 21.88
C ASP A 114 3.65 -5.99 20.79
N SER A 115 3.44 -5.62 19.52
CA SER A 115 4.08 -6.33 18.41
C SER A 115 5.61 -6.25 18.53
N PRO A 116 6.35 -7.34 18.35
CA PRO A 116 7.82 -7.32 18.36
C PRO A 116 8.43 -6.35 17.34
N SER A 117 7.73 -6.09 16.25
CA SER A 117 8.14 -5.13 15.22
C SER A 117 7.71 -3.70 15.53
N HIS A 118 6.93 -3.46 16.58
CA HIS A 118 6.29 -2.18 16.91
C HIS A 118 5.50 -1.55 15.75
N THR A 119 5.05 -2.39 14.80
CA THR A 119 4.26 -1.93 13.67
C THR A 119 2.77 -2.19 13.89
N TYR A 120 1.94 -1.34 13.31
CA TYR A 120 0.49 -1.45 13.34
C TYR A 120 -0.12 -1.13 11.98
N LEU A 121 -1.37 -1.51 11.78
CA LEU A 121 -2.12 -1.23 10.56
C LEU A 121 -2.85 0.10 10.69
N CYS A 122 -2.68 0.99 9.71
CA CYS A 122 -3.27 2.31 9.71
C CYS A 122 -4.14 2.54 8.47
N GLY A 123 -5.29 3.18 8.70
CA GLY A 123 -6.24 3.59 7.66
C GLY A 123 -6.97 2.43 6.97
N GLU A 124 -7.92 2.76 6.11
CA GLU A 124 -8.77 1.79 5.40
C GLU A 124 -7.97 0.81 4.51
N LYS A 125 -6.80 1.21 4.06
CA LYS A 125 -5.90 0.37 3.24
C LYS A 125 -4.95 -0.48 4.07
N MET A 126 -5.15 -0.55 5.38
CA MET A 126 -4.35 -1.33 6.31
C MET A 126 -2.85 -1.18 6.03
N THR A 127 -2.40 0.07 5.94
CA THR A 127 -0.98 0.34 5.72
C THR A 127 -0.22 -0.04 6.97
N VAL A 128 0.70 -0.99 6.83
CA VAL A 128 1.64 -1.31 7.90
C VAL A 128 2.50 -0.08 8.13
N THR A 129 2.49 0.43 9.33
CA THR A 129 3.26 1.63 9.69
C THR A 129 3.86 1.49 11.09
N HIS A 130 4.89 2.26 11.30
CA HIS A 130 5.47 2.57 12.60
C HIS A 130 5.53 4.09 12.65
N ASN A 131 5.14 4.72 13.75
CA ASN A 131 5.09 6.19 13.84
C ASN A 131 6.44 6.82 13.45
N THR A 132 7.56 6.35 14.00
CA THR A 132 8.91 6.84 13.66
C THR A 132 9.26 6.64 12.19
N SER A 133 8.92 5.50 11.59
CA SER A 133 9.19 5.21 10.17
C SER A 133 8.44 6.17 9.25
N LEU A 134 7.17 6.46 9.57
CA LEU A 134 6.38 7.41 8.81
C LEU A 134 6.95 8.82 8.92
N VAL A 135 7.30 9.25 10.14
CA VAL A 135 7.91 10.57 10.39
C VAL A 135 9.24 10.70 9.65
N ALA A 136 10.09 9.67 9.66
CA ALA A 136 11.34 9.65 8.90
C ALA A 136 11.12 9.78 7.39
N ALA A 137 10.08 9.13 6.84
CA ALA A 137 9.73 9.27 5.43
C ALA A 137 9.24 10.68 5.07
N ILE A 138 8.40 11.28 5.92
CA ILE A 138 7.94 12.67 5.77
C ILE A 138 9.13 13.64 5.85
N PHE A 139 10.03 13.44 6.83
CA PHE A 139 11.22 14.25 7.01
C PHE A 139 12.09 14.25 5.74
N LEU A 140 12.34 13.09 5.14
CA LEU A 140 13.09 12.99 3.90
C LEU A 140 12.33 13.56 2.69
N TYR A 141 11.01 13.45 2.65
CA TYR A 141 10.21 14.08 1.61
C TYR A 141 10.35 15.61 1.64
N LEU A 142 10.22 16.21 2.81
CA LEU A 142 10.41 17.65 3.01
C LEU A 142 11.85 18.10 2.68
N LEU A 143 12.83 17.26 3.01
CA LEU A 143 14.24 17.57 2.71
C LEU A 143 14.56 17.52 1.20
N ILE A 144 13.92 16.65 0.43
CA ILE A 144 14.34 16.32 -0.94
C ILE A 144 13.33 16.79 -1.98
N CYS A 145 12.04 16.77 -1.66
CA CYS A 145 10.94 16.89 -2.63
C CYS A 145 10.06 18.14 -2.45
N ASP A 146 10.27 18.91 -1.40
CA ASP A 146 9.43 20.08 -1.09
C ASP A 146 9.71 21.30 -1.97
N GLY A 147 10.81 21.27 -2.72
CA GLY A 147 11.17 22.34 -3.67
C GLY A 147 11.89 23.52 -3.04
N GLU A 148 12.19 23.52 -1.76
CA GLU A 148 13.03 24.54 -1.13
C GLU A 148 14.48 24.46 -1.65
N ALA A 149 15.06 25.60 -1.95
CA ALA A 149 16.42 25.67 -2.49
C ALA A 149 17.50 25.24 -1.48
N ASN A 150 17.28 25.51 -0.19
CA ASN A 150 18.18 25.13 0.91
C ASN A 150 17.37 24.63 2.12
N PRO A 151 16.78 23.42 2.03
CA PRO A 151 15.95 22.91 3.10
C PRO A 151 16.79 22.63 4.35
N SER A 152 16.34 23.13 5.50
CA SER A 152 16.94 22.86 6.80
C SER A 152 15.89 22.26 7.73
N LEU A 153 16.10 21.02 8.13
CA LEU A 153 15.21 20.31 9.03
C LEU A 153 15.92 19.96 10.34
N ILE A 154 15.29 20.31 11.44
CA ILE A 154 15.82 20.05 12.78
C ILE A 154 15.05 18.91 13.40
N LEU A 155 15.77 17.89 13.87
CA LEU A 155 15.23 16.80 14.64
C LEU A 155 15.62 16.96 16.12
N SER A 156 14.62 17.17 16.96
CA SER A 156 14.82 17.19 18.41
C SER A 156 14.03 16.07 19.09
N ALA A 157 14.58 15.53 20.16
CA ALA A 157 13.94 14.50 20.96
C ALA A 157 14.35 14.63 22.43
N ASN A 158 13.55 14.03 23.33
CA ASN A 158 13.81 14.07 24.79
C ASN A 158 15.08 13.31 25.20
N SER A 159 15.63 12.49 24.32
CA SER A 159 16.91 11.80 24.55
C SER A 159 17.66 11.61 23.24
N PHE A 160 18.98 11.57 23.32
CA PHE A 160 19.87 11.28 22.20
C PHE A 160 19.52 9.96 21.52
N ARG A 161 19.18 8.94 22.29
CA ARG A 161 18.80 7.62 21.77
C ARG A 161 17.55 7.71 20.86
N GLN A 162 16.56 8.53 21.18
CA GLN A 162 15.37 8.71 20.36
C GLN A 162 15.68 9.42 19.04
N SER A 163 16.49 10.47 19.06
CA SER A 163 16.91 11.16 17.84
C SER A 163 17.75 10.24 16.95
N GLN A 164 18.60 9.41 17.56
CA GLN A 164 19.44 8.44 16.85
C GLN A 164 18.60 7.35 16.11
N ILE A 165 17.47 6.92 16.68
CA ILE A 165 16.56 5.97 16.01
C ILE A 165 16.04 6.58 14.70
N MET A 166 15.57 7.81 14.74
CA MET A 166 15.06 8.48 13.55
C MET A 166 16.17 8.76 12.52
N TYR A 167 17.33 9.22 12.95
CA TYR A 167 18.49 9.40 12.08
C TYR A 167 18.87 8.10 11.37
N SER A 168 18.90 6.98 12.11
CA SER A 168 19.19 5.66 11.54
C SER A 168 18.15 5.24 10.49
N MET A 169 16.87 5.53 10.72
CA MET A 169 15.81 5.26 9.74
C MET A 169 15.96 6.11 8.48
N CYS A 170 16.19 7.41 8.61
CA CYS A 170 16.47 8.30 7.49
C CYS A 170 17.69 7.81 6.69
N SER A 171 18.77 7.46 7.38
CA SER A 171 19.97 6.89 6.76
C SER A 171 19.69 5.61 5.98
N ASN A 172 18.86 4.71 6.50
CA ASN A 172 18.49 3.48 5.83
C ASN A 172 17.63 3.74 4.57
N TYR A 173 16.72 4.70 4.65
CA TYR A 173 15.93 5.10 3.49
C TYR A 173 16.81 5.73 2.40
N LEU A 174 17.72 6.63 2.76
CA LEU A 174 18.67 7.21 1.81
C LEU A 174 19.56 6.14 1.16
N ARG A 175 20.03 5.13 1.92
CA ARG A 175 20.77 3.99 1.34
C ARG A 175 19.95 3.21 0.33
N SER A 176 18.64 3.08 0.56
CA SER A 176 17.75 2.36 -0.34
C SER A 176 17.50 3.13 -1.63
N ILE A 177 17.48 4.46 -1.57
CA ILE A 177 17.24 5.36 -2.71
C ILE A 177 18.54 5.58 -3.50
N ASP A 178 19.63 5.85 -2.81
CA ASP A 178 20.95 6.15 -3.40
C ASP A 178 21.97 5.07 -2.99
N GLN A 179 21.85 3.90 -3.57
CA GLN A 179 22.71 2.74 -3.27
C GLN A 179 24.19 3.02 -3.58
N LYS A 180 24.46 3.86 -4.59
CA LYS A 180 25.81 4.19 -5.04
C LYS A 180 26.41 5.41 -4.33
N GLY A 181 25.67 6.09 -3.46
CA GLY A 181 26.11 7.30 -2.76
C GLY A 181 26.43 8.47 -3.69
N LYS A 182 25.72 8.55 -4.83
CA LYS A 182 25.96 9.57 -5.86
C LYS A 182 25.41 10.94 -5.47
N TYR A 183 24.28 10.97 -4.78
CA TYR A 183 23.53 12.20 -4.49
C TYR A 183 23.65 12.63 -3.03
N PHE A 184 23.81 11.67 -2.08
CA PHE A 184 23.81 11.95 -0.64
C PHE A 184 25.11 11.53 0.01
N ARG A 185 25.79 12.48 0.65
CA ARG A 185 26.93 12.21 1.55
C ARG A 185 26.43 12.22 3.00
N ARG A 186 26.85 11.22 3.75
CA ARG A 186 26.53 11.09 5.16
C ARG A 186 27.79 11.27 5.96
N TYR A 187 27.74 12.21 6.85
CA TYR A 187 28.83 12.44 7.80
C TYR A 187 28.49 11.67 9.07
N ARG A 188 29.49 11.03 9.65
CA ARG A 188 29.41 10.46 10.99
C ARG A 188 30.29 11.40 11.85
N ASP A 189 29.67 11.95 12.87
CA ASP A 189 30.37 12.61 13.97
C ASP A 189 30.84 11.55 14.96
#